data_717b38555ffb7a72a51df0b9954eef41
#
_entry.id   717b38555ffb7a72a51df0b9954eef41
#
_cell.length_a   1.000
_cell.length_b   1.000
_cell.length_c   1.000
_cell.angle_alpha   90.00
_cell.angle_beta   90.00
_cell.angle_gamma   90.00
#
_symmetry.space_group_name_H-M   'P 1'
#
loop_
_entity.id
_entity.type
_entity.pdbx_description
1 polymer ?
#
loop_
_entity_poly.entity_id
_entity_poly.type
_entity_poly.pdbx_seq_one_letter_code
_entity_poly.pdbx_strand_id
1 'polypeptide(L)'
;MQPIISVAHLSKTYASGFKALKDINLEIRKGEIFALLGPNGAGKTTLISIICGIVTPSAGKVLVGGHDIISDYRATRSMIGLVPQELTLEMFETVWDTVSLSRGLFGKWDNPAYIEKILKDLSLYDRRNSKLMTLSGGMKRRVLIAKALSHEPRVLFLDEPTAGVDVALRKDMWQVIRHLRDSGVTIILTTHYIHEAEDMADRIGVINKGELILVEDKRELMHKLGKKQLTIQLHDALSAIPAELNGHHLSLANGGSELIYTYDTQASRTGITGLLTDLASAGIRFKDLDTSQSSLEDIFVDLVRQK
;
A
#
# COMPACT_ATOMS: atom_id res chain seq x y z
N MET A 1 -12.55 -18.66 -2.16
CA MET A 1 -12.61 -18.28 -0.72
C MET A 1 -13.54 -17.09 -0.60
N GLN A 2 -14.39 -17.05 0.42
CA GLN A 2 -15.25 -15.86 0.63
C GLN A 2 -14.35 -14.68 1.06
N PRO A 3 -14.57 -13.47 0.47
CA PRO A 3 -13.84 -12.29 0.88
C PRO A 3 -14.19 -11.88 2.32
N ILE A 4 -13.23 -11.32 3.05
CA ILE A 4 -13.48 -10.75 4.38
C ILE A 4 -14.19 -9.40 4.28
N ILE A 5 -13.92 -8.63 3.22
CA ILE A 5 -14.61 -7.39 2.87
C ILE A 5 -15.11 -7.51 1.44
N SER A 6 -16.38 -7.16 1.23
CA SER A 6 -17.01 -7.04 -0.08
C SER A 6 -17.69 -5.68 -0.22
N VAL A 7 -17.30 -4.95 -1.24
CA VAL A 7 -17.83 -3.63 -1.60
C VAL A 7 -18.48 -3.75 -2.97
N ALA A 8 -19.75 -3.41 -3.09
CA ALA A 8 -20.51 -3.51 -4.32
C ALA A 8 -21.21 -2.18 -4.65
N HIS A 9 -20.91 -1.64 -5.83
CA HIS A 9 -21.50 -0.42 -6.38
C HIS A 9 -21.47 0.79 -5.43
N LEU A 10 -20.40 0.90 -4.63
CA LEU A 10 -20.27 1.91 -3.59
C LEU A 10 -20.04 3.29 -4.20
N SER A 11 -20.88 4.24 -3.83
CA SER A 11 -20.76 5.64 -4.24
C SER A 11 -20.90 6.57 -3.04
N LYS A 12 -20.18 7.69 -3.06
CA LYS A 12 -20.28 8.75 -2.06
C LYS A 12 -20.28 10.12 -2.69
N THR A 13 -21.37 10.87 -2.46
CA THR A 13 -21.48 12.29 -2.77
C THR A 13 -21.68 13.04 -1.46
N TYR A 14 -20.89 14.05 -1.19
CA TYR A 14 -21.04 14.94 -0.02
C TYR A 14 -22.10 16.02 -0.29
N ALA A 15 -22.56 16.69 0.77
CA ALA A 15 -23.57 17.74 0.68
C ALA A 15 -23.17 18.92 -0.23
N SER A 16 -21.86 19.15 -0.41
CA SER A 16 -21.29 20.11 -1.35
C SER A 16 -21.45 19.74 -2.83
N GLY A 17 -21.99 18.54 -3.14
CA GLY A 17 -22.05 18.00 -4.50
C GLY A 17 -20.77 17.28 -4.93
N PHE A 18 -19.70 17.28 -4.10
CA PHE A 18 -18.46 16.59 -4.42
C PHE A 18 -18.63 15.08 -4.40
N LYS A 19 -18.36 14.43 -5.55
CA LYS A 19 -18.40 12.97 -5.70
C LYS A 19 -17.05 12.38 -5.32
N ALA A 20 -16.93 11.91 -4.09
CA ALA A 20 -15.71 11.34 -3.55
C ALA A 20 -15.45 9.88 -3.98
N LEU A 21 -16.52 9.10 -4.19
CA LEU A 21 -16.46 7.72 -4.71
C LEU A 21 -17.52 7.50 -5.78
N LYS A 22 -17.17 6.75 -6.82
CA LYS A 22 -18.00 6.49 -8.00
C LYS A 22 -17.97 5.01 -8.33
N ASP A 23 -19.04 4.30 -8.03
CA ASP A 23 -19.26 2.89 -8.37
C ASP A 23 -18.08 1.94 -8.02
N ILE A 24 -17.60 2.03 -6.79
CA ILE A 24 -16.48 1.19 -6.32
C ILE A 24 -16.95 -0.24 -6.12
N ASN A 25 -16.26 -1.19 -6.75
CA ASN A 25 -16.40 -2.62 -6.58
C ASN A 25 -15.06 -3.20 -6.12
N LEU A 26 -15.00 -3.80 -4.91
CA LEU A 26 -13.77 -4.26 -4.31
C LEU A 26 -14.02 -5.48 -3.41
N GLU A 27 -13.20 -6.50 -3.58
CA GLU A 27 -13.13 -7.64 -2.67
C GLU A 27 -11.74 -7.77 -2.05
N ILE A 28 -11.71 -7.92 -0.72
CA ILE A 28 -10.46 -8.12 0.04
C ILE A 28 -10.50 -9.53 0.63
N ARG A 29 -9.44 -10.29 0.41
CA ARG A 29 -9.31 -11.68 0.87
C ARG A 29 -8.87 -11.73 2.34
N LYS A 30 -9.27 -12.79 3.03
CA LYS A 30 -8.85 -12.99 4.43
C LYS A 30 -7.35 -13.26 4.52
N GLY A 31 -6.65 -12.58 5.42
CA GLY A 31 -5.24 -12.80 5.74
C GLY A 31 -4.26 -12.22 4.73
N GLU A 32 -4.71 -11.36 3.79
CA GLU A 32 -3.82 -10.64 2.87
C GLU A 32 -3.42 -9.27 3.41
N ILE A 33 -2.33 -8.74 2.91
CA ILE A 33 -2.01 -7.31 2.95
C ILE A 33 -2.47 -6.70 1.63
N PHE A 34 -3.51 -5.87 1.71
CA PHE A 34 -4.04 -5.11 0.57
C PHE A 34 -3.58 -3.66 0.64
N ALA A 35 -2.85 -3.18 -0.38
CA ALA A 35 -2.47 -1.78 -0.48
C ALA A 35 -3.40 -1.03 -1.41
N LEU A 36 -3.97 0.08 -0.93
CA LEU A 36 -4.76 1.01 -1.73
C LEU A 36 -3.90 2.22 -2.09
N LEU A 37 -3.46 2.28 -3.34
CA LEU A 37 -2.64 3.35 -3.90
C LEU A 37 -3.51 4.41 -4.57
N GLY A 38 -3.08 5.66 -4.46
CA GLY A 38 -3.71 6.77 -5.16
C GLY A 38 -3.18 8.13 -4.69
N PRO A 39 -3.29 9.17 -5.50
CA PRO A 39 -2.89 10.52 -5.11
C PRO A 39 -3.75 11.05 -3.96
N ASN A 40 -3.33 12.18 -3.38
CA ASN A 40 -4.13 12.87 -2.37
C ASN A 40 -5.46 13.32 -2.99
N GLY A 41 -6.56 13.14 -2.24
CA GLY A 41 -7.91 13.43 -2.73
C GLY A 41 -8.52 12.36 -3.66
N ALA A 42 -7.83 11.24 -3.93
CA ALA A 42 -8.35 10.17 -4.78
C ALA A 42 -9.56 9.42 -4.22
N GLY A 43 -9.86 9.56 -2.90
CA GLY A 43 -10.98 8.89 -2.24
C GLY A 43 -10.58 7.78 -1.26
N LYS A 44 -9.27 7.54 -1.03
CA LYS A 44 -8.76 6.48 -0.14
C LYS A 44 -9.37 6.54 1.26
N THR A 45 -9.20 7.67 1.95
CA THR A 45 -9.71 7.88 3.32
C THR A 45 -11.24 7.83 3.37
N THR A 46 -11.94 8.30 2.32
CA THR A 46 -13.40 8.19 2.24
C THR A 46 -13.84 6.72 2.16
N LEU A 47 -13.17 5.91 1.33
CA LEU A 47 -13.48 4.48 1.21
C LEU A 47 -13.26 3.75 2.55
N ILE A 48 -12.12 3.96 3.19
CA ILE A 48 -11.83 3.40 4.52
C ILE A 48 -12.88 3.84 5.54
N SER A 49 -13.18 5.14 5.60
CA SER A 49 -14.16 5.68 6.57
C SER A 49 -15.55 5.09 6.39
N ILE A 50 -15.96 4.76 5.16
CA ILE A 50 -17.22 4.09 4.91
C ILE A 50 -17.16 2.63 5.39
N ILE A 51 -16.12 1.88 5.04
CA ILE A 51 -15.96 0.48 5.46
C ILE A 51 -15.92 0.37 6.99
N CYS A 52 -15.24 1.32 7.66
CA CYS A 52 -15.19 1.40 9.12
C CYS A 52 -16.51 1.91 9.78
N GLY A 53 -17.51 2.27 8.98
CA GLY A 53 -18.82 2.77 9.46
C GLY A 53 -18.75 4.16 10.10
N ILE A 54 -17.75 4.99 9.76
CA ILE A 54 -17.62 6.39 10.19
C ILE A 54 -18.42 7.31 9.27
N VAL A 55 -18.38 7.04 7.96
CA VAL A 55 -19.11 7.80 6.94
C VAL A 55 -20.18 6.91 6.30
N THR A 56 -21.40 7.42 6.19
CA THR A 56 -22.49 6.71 5.51
C THR A 56 -22.34 6.80 3.99
N PRO A 57 -22.43 5.71 3.23
CA PRO A 57 -22.42 5.75 1.77
C PRO A 57 -23.64 6.47 1.20
N SER A 58 -23.57 6.97 -0.02
CA SER A 58 -24.70 7.51 -0.75
C SER A 58 -25.46 6.44 -1.52
N ALA A 59 -24.77 5.39 -1.98
CA ALA A 59 -25.32 4.23 -2.64
C ALA A 59 -24.36 3.03 -2.53
N GLY A 60 -24.86 1.84 -2.85
CA GLY A 60 -24.09 0.60 -2.81
C GLY A 60 -24.15 -0.13 -1.48
N LYS A 61 -23.41 -1.22 -1.38
CA LYS A 61 -23.41 -2.12 -0.21
C LYS A 61 -21.99 -2.49 0.18
N VAL A 62 -21.73 -2.57 1.49
CA VAL A 62 -20.45 -3.03 2.04
C VAL A 62 -20.71 -4.09 3.09
N LEU A 63 -20.02 -5.23 2.94
CA LEU A 63 -20.06 -6.33 3.90
C LEU A 63 -18.67 -6.53 4.50
N VAL A 64 -18.59 -6.76 5.82
CA VAL A 64 -17.40 -7.14 6.54
C VAL A 64 -17.67 -8.44 7.30
N GLY A 65 -16.94 -9.50 6.97
CA GLY A 65 -17.20 -10.83 7.53
C GLY A 65 -18.61 -11.36 7.24
N GLY A 66 -19.21 -10.92 6.13
CA GLY A 66 -20.60 -11.26 5.75
C GLY A 66 -21.68 -10.37 6.37
N HIS A 67 -21.34 -9.45 7.27
CA HIS A 67 -22.25 -8.52 7.94
C HIS A 67 -22.28 -7.17 7.24
N ASP A 68 -23.46 -6.59 7.10
CA ASP A 68 -23.66 -5.26 6.49
C ASP A 68 -23.22 -4.15 7.46
N ILE A 69 -22.45 -3.17 6.95
CA ILE A 69 -21.87 -2.09 7.78
C ILE A 69 -22.93 -1.16 8.39
N ILE A 70 -24.15 -1.15 7.87
CA ILE A 70 -25.25 -0.29 8.33
C ILE A 70 -26.19 -1.06 9.25
N SER A 71 -26.77 -2.18 8.79
CA SER A 71 -27.71 -2.97 9.59
C SER A 71 -27.03 -3.68 10.76
N ASP A 72 -25.81 -4.21 10.55
CA ASP A 72 -25.07 -5.01 11.51
C ASP A 72 -23.83 -4.28 12.06
N TYR A 73 -23.91 -2.94 12.20
CA TYR A 73 -22.75 -2.08 12.49
C TYR A 73 -21.97 -2.48 13.75
N ARG A 74 -22.62 -3.07 14.78
CA ARG A 74 -21.90 -3.55 15.98
C ARG A 74 -21.00 -4.74 15.67
N ALA A 75 -21.51 -5.69 14.87
CA ALA A 75 -20.75 -6.86 14.45
C ALA A 75 -19.56 -6.46 13.56
N THR A 76 -19.81 -5.58 12.58
CA THR A 76 -18.73 -5.12 11.67
C THR A 76 -17.66 -4.33 12.39
N ARG A 77 -18.03 -3.37 13.26
CA ARG A 77 -17.06 -2.57 14.02
C ARG A 77 -16.25 -3.40 15.00
N SER A 78 -16.82 -4.47 15.58
CA SER A 78 -16.08 -5.38 16.45
C SER A 78 -15.00 -6.19 15.71
N MET A 79 -15.10 -6.31 14.38
CA MET A 79 -14.13 -6.99 13.54
C MET A 79 -13.06 -6.06 12.95
N ILE A 80 -13.21 -4.75 13.10
CA ILE A 80 -12.34 -3.75 12.45
C ILE A 80 -11.54 -3.00 13.50
N GLY A 81 -10.21 -2.93 13.30
CA GLY A 81 -9.33 -1.96 13.93
C GLY A 81 -8.95 -0.87 12.92
N LEU A 82 -8.92 0.38 13.36
CA LEU A 82 -8.52 1.51 12.53
C LEU A 82 -7.39 2.29 13.20
N VAL A 83 -6.32 2.49 12.45
CA VAL A 83 -5.21 3.40 12.81
C VAL A 83 -5.27 4.60 11.84
N PRO A 84 -5.68 5.77 12.31
CA PRO A 84 -5.76 6.96 11.47
C PRO A 84 -4.37 7.52 11.15
N GLN A 85 -4.30 8.39 10.16
CA GLN A 85 -3.07 9.08 9.76
C GLN A 85 -2.54 9.97 10.90
N GLU A 86 -3.43 10.70 11.58
CA GLU A 86 -3.06 11.58 12.69
C GLU A 86 -2.84 10.84 14.01
N LEU A 87 -1.85 11.29 14.79
CA LEU A 87 -1.54 10.73 16.10
C LEU A 87 -2.43 11.33 17.19
N THR A 88 -3.69 10.90 17.26
CA THR A 88 -4.66 11.33 18.29
C THR A 88 -4.57 10.41 19.51
N LEU A 89 -3.82 10.83 20.52
CA LEU A 89 -3.61 10.08 21.77
C LEU A 89 -3.73 11.01 22.99
N GLU A 90 -4.29 10.49 24.09
CA GLU A 90 -4.36 11.16 25.38
C GLU A 90 -2.98 11.13 26.06
N MET A 91 -2.24 12.23 25.95
CA MET A 91 -0.81 12.30 26.26
C MET A 91 -0.43 11.98 27.72
N PHE A 92 -1.36 12.09 28.65
CA PHE A 92 -1.12 11.87 30.09
C PHE A 92 -1.34 10.44 30.55
N GLU A 93 -2.01 9.62 29.71
CA GLU A 93 -2.27 8.21 29.99
C GLU A 93 -1.01 7.35 29.78
N THR A 94 -0.99 6.18 30.43
CA THR A 94 0.05 5.18 30.16
C THR A 94 -0.28 4.35 28.93
N VAL A 95 0.72 3.69 28.37
CA VAL A 95 0.52 2.75 27.24
C VAL A 95 -0.49 1.66 27.63
N TRP A 96 -0.33 1.08 28.83
CA TRP A 96 -1.21 0.03 29.33
C TRP A 96 -2.65 0.49 29.45
N ASP A 97 -2.87 1.62 30.13
CA ASP A 97 -4.22 2.15 30.37
C ASP A 97 -4.93 2.49 29.07
N THR A 98 -4.21 3.11 28.12
CA THR A 98 -4.75 3.45 26.80
C THR A 98 -5.26 2.21 26.04
N VAL A 99 -4.48 1.12 26.05
CA VAL A 99 -4.84 -0.10 25.32
C VAL A 99 -5.96 -0.86 26.06
N SER A 100 -5.90 -0.92 27.38
CA SER A 100 -6.93 -1.56 28.22
C SER A 100 -8.27 -0.83 28.13
N LEU A 101 -8.26 0.50 28.22
CA LEU A 101 -9.45 1.33 28.06
C LEU A 101 -10.10 1.12 26.68
N SER A 102 -9.28 1.10 25.61
CA SER A 102 -9.78 0.84 24.27
C SER A 102 -10.49 -0.50 24.18
N ARG A 103 -9.94 -1.57 24.79
CA ARG A 103 -10.60 -2.88 24.86
C ARG A 103 -11.98 -2.80 25.53
N GLY A 104 -12.06 -2.10 26.67
CA GLY A 104 -13.31 -1.89 27.40
C GLY A 104 -14.37 -1.14 26.59
N LEU A 105 -13.97 -0.12 25.82
CA LEU A 105 -14.88 0.63 24.94
C LEU A 105 -15.54 -0.24 23.86
N PHE A 106 -14.91 -1.32 23.43
CA PHE A 106 -15.49 -2.32 22.54
C PHE A 106 -16.31 -3.40 23.28
N GLY A 107 -16.56 -3.23 24.57
CA GLY A 107 -17.35 -4.18 25.39
C GLY A 107 -16.64 -5.53 25.61
N LYS A 108 -15.33 -5.59 25.46
CA LYS A 108 -14.53 -6.79 25.73
C LYS A 108 -14.14 -6.86 27.19
N TRP A 109 -14.25 -8.05 27.78
CA TRP A 109 -13.74 -8.32 29.13
C TRP A 109 -12.25 -8.03 29.22
N ASP A 110 -11.81 -7.63 30.40
CA ASP A 110 -10.40 -7.45 30.70
C ASP A 110 -9.62 -8.74 30.43
N ASN A 111 -8.50 -8.59 29.72
CA ASN A 111 -7.62 -9.71 29.36
C ASN A 111 -6.15 -9.22 29.39
N PRO A 112 -5.55 -9.13 30.59
CA PRO A 112 -4.19 -8.67 30.76
C PRO A 112 -3.17 -9.47 29.93
N ALA A 113 -3.36 -10.78 29.83
CA ALA A 113 -2.47 -11.65 29.05
C ALA A 113 -2.49 -11.32 27.55
N TYR A 114 -3.64 -10.98 27.02
CA TYR A 114 -3.76 -10.55 25.62
C TYR A 114 -3.15 -9.17 25.39
N ILE A 115 -3.38 -8.21 26.31
CA ILE A 115 -2.76 -6.87 26.24
C ILE A 115 -1.23 -7.00 26.32
N GLU A 116 -0.72 -7.82 27.24
CA GLU A 116 0.72 -8.09 27.36
C GLU A 116 1.29 -8.66 26.06
N LYS A 117 0.60 -9.63 25.45
CA LYS A 117 0.99 -10.21 24.16
C LYS A 117 1.10 -9.13 23.08
N ILE A 118 0.05 -8.30 22.89
CA ILE A 118 0.07 -7.22 21.90
C ILE A 118 1.24 -6.27 22.15
N LEU A 119 1.46 -5.85 23.39
CA LEU A 119 2.54 -4.93 23.72
C LEU A 119 3.91 -5.54 23.48
N LYS A 120 4.10 -6.84 23.67
CA LYS A 120 5.32 -7.56 23.30
C LYS A 120 5.51 -7.63 21.80
N ASP A 121 4.48 -8.03 21.05
CA ASP A 121 4.49 -8.12 19.59
C ASP A 121 4.84 -6.77 18.94
N LEU A 122 4.45 -5.66 19.59
CA LEU A 122 4.72 -4.29 19.15
C LEU A 122 5.99 -3.66 19.78
N SER A 123 6.77 -4.42 20.57
CA SER A 123 7.96 -3.95 21.29
C SER A 123 7.68 -2.73 22.19
N LEU A 124 6.51 -2.74 22.85
CA LEU A 124 6.05 -1.69 23.76
C LEU A 124 6.00 -2.15 25.24
N TYR A 125 6.17 -3.44 25.51
CA TYR A 125 5.94 -4.00 26.85
C TYR A 125 6.81 -3.37 27.94
N ASP A 126 8.08 -3.10 27.65
CA ASP A 126 9.00 -2.44 28.60
C ASP A 126 8.61 -0.99 28.90
N ARG A 127 7.80 -0.39 28.03
CA ARG A 127 7.28 0.97 28.17
C ARG A 127 5.81 1.02 28.58
N ARG A 128 5.20 -0.11 28.97
CA ARG A 128 3.77 -0.19 29.31
C ARG A 128 3.29 0.80 30.35
N ASN A 129 4.13 1.14 31.33
CA ASN A 129 3.84 2.11 32.41
C ASN A 129 4.31 3.54 32.04
N SER A 130 4.90 3.76 30.88
CA SER A 130 5.34 5.09 30.45
C SER A 130 4.15 5.91 29.96
N LYS A 131 4.13 7.21 30.29
CA LYS A 131 3.14 8.14 29.75
C LYS A 131 3.36 8.36 28.26
N LEU A 132 2.29 8.49 27.49
CA LEU A 132 2.34 8.63 26.04
C LEU A 132 3.12 9.87 25.59
N MET A 133 3.09 10.95 26.38
CA MET A 133 3.86 12.17 26.10
C MET A 133 5.38 11.93 26.01
N THR A 134 5.90 10.91 26.72
CA THR A 134 7.34 10.61 26.79
C THR A 134 7.83 9.71 25.66
N LEU A 135 6.93 9.22 24.81
CA LEU A 135 7.24 8.30 23.74
C LEU A 135 7.66 9.02 22.45
N SER A 136 8.55 8.39 21.67
CA SER A 136 8.88 8.84 20.32
C SER A 136 7.66 8.73 19.37
N GLY A 137 7.69 9.41 18.24
CA GLY A 137 6.61 9.36 17.24
C GLY A 137 6.33 7.93 16.77
N GLY A 138 7.38 7.15 16.49
CA GLY A 138 7.24 5.74 16.10
C GLY A 138 6.63 4.86 17.20
N MET A 139 7.00 5.09 18.47
CA MET A 139 6.37 4.39 19.59
C MET A 139 4.90 4.78 19.75
N LYS A 140 4.55 6.05 19.62
CA LYS A 140 3.15 6.50 19.62
C LYS A 140 2.34 5.84 18.50
N ARG A 141 2.92 5.67 17.30
CA ARG A 141 2.28 4.95 16.20
C ARG A 141 2.01 3.49 16.56
N ARG A 142 2.98 2.81 17.18
CA ARG A 142 2.79 1.43 17.67
C ARG A 142 1.71 1.35 18.75
N VAL A 143 1.57 2.36 19.62
CA VAL A 143 0.47 2.42 20.61
C VAL A 143 -0.89 2.55 19.91
N LEU A 144 -1.02 3.34 18.84
CA LEU A 144 -2.25 3.38 18.04
C LEU A 144 -2.60 2.02 17.43
N ILE A 145 -1.60 1.28 16.97
CA ILE A 145 -1.80 -0.10 16.48
C ILE A 145 -2.24 -1.01 17.63
N ALA A 146 -1.59 -0.94 18.81
CA ALA A 146 -1.99 -1.69 19.99
C ALA A 146 -3.44 -1.40 20.38
N LYS A 147 -3.82 -0.11 20.38
CA LYS A 147 -5.19 0.35 20.64
C LYS A 147 -6.18 -0.25 19.64
N ALA A 148 -5.85 -0.21 18.34
CA ALA A 148 -6.69 -0.77 17.28
C ALA A 148 -6.82 -2.30 17.35
N LEU A 149 -5.83 -3.01 17.89
CA LEU A 149 -5.82 -4.46 18.08
C LEU A 149 -6.47 -4.91 19.39
N SER A 150 -6.69 -4.01 20.36
CA SER A 150 -7.07 -4.34 21.73
C SER A 150 -8.34 -5.19 21.86
N HIS A 151 -9.26 -5.09 20.92
CA HIS A 151 -10.54 -5.80 20.90
C HIS A 151 -10.54 -7.05 19.99
N GLU A 152 -9.37 -7.52 19.53
CA GLU A 152 -9.18 -8.72 18.70
C GLU A 152 -9.87 -8.60 17.32
N PRO A 153 -9.60 -7.54 16.54
CA PRO A 153 -10.19 -7.39 15.21
C PRO A 153 -9.66 -8.44 14.23
N ARG A 154 -10.44 -8.74 13.20
CA ARG A 154 -10.04 -9.60 12.07
C ARG A 154 -9.40 -8.81 10.94
N VAL A 155 -9.67 -7.51 10.90
CA VAL A 155 -9.25 -6.58 9.86
C VAL A 155 -8.64 -5.36 10.52
N LEU A 156 -7.46 -4.94 10.06
CA LEU A 156 -6.77 -3.74 10.52
C LEU A 156 -6.59 -2.78 9.34
N PHE A 157 -7.17 -1.59 9.47
CA PHE A 157 -6.93 -0.48 8.55
C PHE A 157 -5.80 0.40 9.07
N LEU A 158 -4.85 0.72 8.19
CA LEU A 158 -3.71 1.59 8.44
C LEU A 158 -3.76 2.74 7.42
N ASP A 159 -4.17 3.92 7.84
CA ASP A 159 -4.21 5.10 6.95
C ASP A 159 -2.86 5.80 6.98
N GLU A 160 -2.09 5.68 5.90
CA GLU A 160 -0.74 6.21 5.72
C GLU A 160 0.20 5.92 6.92
N PRO A 161 0.45 4.63 7.26
CA PRO A 161 1.09 4.25 8.53
C PRO A 161 2.52 4.77 8.70
N THR A 162 3.18 5.15 7.64
CA THR A 162 4.60 5.56 7.62
C THR A 162 4.78 7.03 7.21
N ALA A 163 3.68 7.79 7.06
CA ALA A 163 3.77 9.22 6.77
C ALA A 163 4.54 9.97 7.86
N GLY A 164 5.58 10.71 7.46
CA GLY A 164 6.41 11.49 8.39
C GLY A 164 7.35 10.66 9.29
N VAL A 165 7.57 9.37 8.96
CA VAL A 165 8.46 8.47 9.69
C VAL A 165 9.77 8.31 8.94
N ASP A 166 10.91 8.31 9.66
CA ASP A 166 12.22 8.06 9.06
C ASP A 166 12.37 6.62 8.53
N VAL A 167 13.41 6.40 7.72
CA VAL A 167 13.62 5.13 7.00
C VAL A 167 13.80 3.94 7.95
N ALA A 168 14.50 4.12 9.08
CA ALA A 168 14.78 3.04 10.02
C ALA A 168 13.48 2.62 10.74
N LEU A 169 12.74 3.58 11.28
CA LEU A 169 11.45 3.34 11.94
C LEU A 169 10.40 2.78 10.97
N ARG A 170 10.48 3.13 9.69
CA ARG A 170 9.61 2.57 8.65
C ARG A 170 9.84 1.08 8.47
N LYS A 171 11.10 0.63 8.37
CA LYS A 171 11.43 -0.80 8.27
C LYS A 171 10.94 -1.60 9.49
N ASP A 172 11.10 -1.06 10.68
CA ASP A 172 10.59 -1.68 11.90
C ASP A 172 9.06 -1.81 11.89
N MET A 173 8.36 -0.77 11.41
CA MET A 173 6.89 -0.80 11.28
C MET A 173 6.45 -1.89 10.30
N TRP A 174 7.17 -2.07 9.19
CA TRP A 174 6.87 -3.11 8.22
C TRP A 174 7.04 -4.53 8.78
N GLN A 175 8.03 -4.76 9.64
CA GLN A 175 8.20 -6.05 10.32
C GLN A 175 7.00 -6.35 11.22
N VAL A 176 6.54 -5.34 11.98
CA VAL A 176 5.34 -5.45 12.82
C VAL A 176 4.10 -5.80 11.99
N ILE A 177 3.89 -5.12 10.87
CA ILE A 177 2.74 -5.35 9.99
C ILE A 177 2.76 -6.77 9.40
N ARG A 178 3.93 -7.26 8.97
CA ARG A 178 4.08 -8.64 8.49
C ARG A 178 3.76 -9.66 9.58
N HIS A 179 4.28 -9.45 10.79
CA HIS A 179 4.00 -10.32 11.93
C HIS A 179 2.49 -10.41 12.24
N LEU A 180 1.78 -9.27 12.19
CA LEU A 180 0.33 -9.23 12.39
C LEU A 180 -0.41 -10.00 11.29
N ARG A 181 -0.02 -9.85 10.02
CA ARG A 181 -0.58 -10.65 8.91
C ARG A 181 -0.35 -12.15 9.14
N ASP A 182 0.87 -12.53 9.51
CA ASP A 182 1.24 -13.93 9.76
C ASP A 182 0.48 -14.54 10.94
N SER A 183 0.04 -13.69 11.87
CA SER A 183 -0.88 -14.05 12.96
C SER A 183 -2.35 -14.17 12.52
N GLY A 184 -2.66 -13.97 11.23
CA GLY A 184 -3.99 -14.13 10.63
C GLY A 184 -4.86 -12.88 10.54
N VAL A 185 -4.32 -11.71 10.87
CA VAL A 185 -5.02 -10.42 10.70
C VAL A 185 -4.97 -10.00 9.24
N THR A 186 -6.12 -9.63 8.66
CA THR A 186 -6.17 -9.02 7.32
C THR A 186 -5.79 -7.55 7.44
N ILE A 187 -4.89 -7.06 6.60
CA ILE A 187 -4.39 -5.69 6.68
C ILE A 187 -4.73 -4.93 5.42
N ILE A 188 -5.33 -3.76 5.59
CA ILE A 188 -5.55 -2.81 4.51
C ILE A 188 -4.76 -1.55 4.83
N LEU A 189 -3.85 -1.19 3.95
CA LEU A 189 -3.08 0.03 4.11
C LEU A 189 -3.32 0.99 2.95
N THR A 190 -3.39 2.27 3.26
CA THR A 190 -3.27 3.32 2.25
C THR A 190 -1.87 3.86 2.24
N THR A 191 -1.36 4.16 1.08
CA THR A 191 -0.11 4.89 0.93
C THR A 191 -0.10 5.64 -0.40
N HIS A 192 0.67 6.71 -0.46
CA HIS A 192 1.06 7.37 -1.70
C HIS A 192 2.51 7.04 -2.08
N TYR A 193 3.23 6.29 -1.21
CA TYR A 193 4.57 5.78 -1.49
C TYR A 193 4.48 4.40 -2.14
N ILE A 194 4.73 4.35 -3.42
CA ILE A 194 4.50 3.17 -4.25
C ILE A 194 5.42 2.01 -3.86
N HIS A 195 6.70 2.32 -3.53
CA HIS A 195 7.65 1.32 -3.05
C HIS A 195 7.20 0.61 -1.76
N GLU A 196 6.41 1.27 -0.90
CA GLU A 196 5.86 0.61 0.28
C GLU A 196 4.86 -0.49 -0.08
N ALA A 197 3.99 -0.22 -1.05
CA ALA A 197 3.06 -1.22 -1.56
C ALA A 197 3.81 -2.36 -2.27
N GLU A 198 4.89 -2.02 -3.00
CA GLU A 198 5.75 -3.00 -3.66
C GLU A 198 6.41 -3.95 -2.64
N ASP A 199 6.90 -3.42 -1.51
CA ASP A 199 7.55 -4.23 -0.48
C ASP A 199 6.58 -5.10 0.33
N MET A 200 5.35 -4.60 0.57
CA MET A 200 4.48 -5.15 1.60
C MET A 200 3.24 -5.85 1.09
N ALA A 201 2.64 -5.37 0.00
CA ALA A 201 1.34 -5.83 -0.42
C ALA A 201 1.38 -7.21 -1.09
N ASP A 202 0.34 -8.00 -0.83
CA ASP A 202 0.03 -9.21 -1.60
C ASP A 202 -0.78 -8.81 -2.85
N ARG A 203 -1.74 -7.87 -2.68
CA ARG A 203 -2.55 -7.29 -3.76
C ARG A 203 -2.61 -5.79 -3.65
N ILE A 204 -2.78 -5.15 -4.80
CA ILE A 204 -2.76 -3.69 -4.94
C ILE A 204 -4.05 -3.24 -5.61
N GLY A 205 -4.69 -2.24 -5.03
CA GLY A 205 -5.76 -1.47 -5.66
C GLY A 205 -5.26 -0.07 -6.00
N VAL A 206 -5.57 0.41 -7.20
CA VAL A 206 -5.26 1.78 -7.62
C VAL A 206 -6.55 2.57 -7.72
N ILE A 207 -6.66 3.65 -6.96
CA ILE A 207 -7.81 4.56 -6.97
C ILE A 207 -7.40 5.95 -7.45
N ASN A 208 -8.18 6.54 -8.36
CA ASN A 208 -7.98 7.90 -8.84
C ASN A 208 -9.34 8.58 -9.06
N LYS A 209 -9.48 9.86 -8.67
CA LYS A 209 -10.70 10.67 -8.85
C LYS A 209 -12.00 9.97 -8.40
N GLY A 210 -11.90 9.14 -7.34
CA GLY A 210 -13.04 8.39 -6.78
C GLY A 210 -13.40 7.12 -7.52
N GLU A 211 -12.61 6.66 -8.48
CA GLU A 211 -12.80 5.44 -9.25
C GLU A 211 -11.68 4.43 -8.97
N LEU A 212 -12.03 3.16 -8.81
CA LEU A 212 -11.07 2.08 -8.70
C LEU A 212 -10.61 1.68 -10.11
N ILE A 213 -9.36 2.00 -10.44
CA ILE A 213 -8.82 1.78 -11.80
C ILE A 213 -8.42 0.34 -11.99
N LEU A 214 -7.83 -0.26 -10.95
CA LEU A 214 -7.23 -1.59 -11.00
C LEU A 214 -7.26 -2.24 -9.63
N VAL A 215 -7.47 -3.55 -9.58
CA VAL A 215 -7.21 -4.43 -8.42
C VAL A 215 -6.53 -5.68 -8.93
N GLU A 216 -5.28 -5.89 -8.55
CA GLU A 216 -4.51 -7.01 -9.06
C GLU A 216 -3.59 -7.59 -7.97
N ASP A 217 -3.22 -8.85 -8.12
CA ASP A 217 -2.11 -9.46 -7.38
C ASP A 217 -0.81 -8.73 -7.75
N LYS A 218 0.02 -8.42 -6.75
CA LYS A 218 1.25 -7.65 -6.99
C LYS A 218 2.16 -8.33 -8.03
N ARG A 219 2.32 -9.65 -7.94
CA ARG A 219 3.18 -10.38 -8.87
C ARG A 219 2.63 -10.35 -10.30
N GLU A 220 1.31 -10.52 -10.42
CA GLU A 220 0.62 -10.44 -11.71
C GLU A 220 0.72 -9.03 -12.31
N LEU A 221 0.58 -7.99 -11.48
CA LEU A 221 0.72 -6.61 -11.91
C LEU A 221 2.13 -6.33 -12.45
N MET A 222 3.15 -6.73 -11.70
CA MET A 222 4.56 -6.60 -12.11
C MET A 222 4.88 -7.43 -13.35
N HIS A 223 4.22 -8.57 -13.54
CA HIS A 223 4.41 -9.41 -14.70
C HIS A 223 3.71 -8.86 -15.94
N LYS A 224 2.48 -8.36 -15.80
CA LYS A 224 1.66 -7.85 -16.94
C LYS A 224 2.10 -6.48 -17.44
N LEU A 225 2.49 -5.59 -16.53
CA LEU A 225 2.76 -4.18 -16.84
C LEU A 225 4.25 -3.81 -16.64
N GLY A 226 5.02 -4.67 -15.98
CA GLY A 226 6.44 -4.45 -15.76
C GLY A 226 7.23 -4.64 -17.07
N LYS A 227 7.74 -3.54 -17.60
CA LYS A 227 8.72 -3.58 -18.69
C LYS A 227 10.09 -3.81 -18.10
N LYS A 228 10.95 -4.59 -18.77
CA LYS A 228 12.37 -4.64 -18.44
C LYS A 228 13.13 -3.63 -19.27
N GLN A 229 14.10 -3.02 -18.65
CA GLN A 229 15.02 -2.10 -19.27
C GLN A 229 16.45 -2.67 -19.20
N LEU A 230 17.14 -2.61 -20.32
CA LEU A 230 18.57 -2.83 -20.38
C LEU A 230 19.23 -1.47 -20.49
N THR A 231 19.96 -1.06 -19.48
CA THR A 231 20.80 0.15 -19.48
C THR A 231 22.18 -0.22 -19.95
N ILE A 232 22.60 0.40 -21.04
CA ILE A 232 23.88 0.19 -21.69
C ILE A 232 24.73 1.43 -21.43
N GLN A 233 25.77 1.31 -20.61
CA GLN A 233 26.73 2.40 -20.35
C GLN A 233 27.71 2.50 -21.51
N LEU A 234 27.72 3.64 -22.20
CA LEU A 234 28.54 3.86 -23.37
C LEU A 234 29.96 4.36 -23.00
N HIS A 235 30.96 4.00 -23.85
CA HIS A 235 32.29 4.58 -23.74
C HIS A 235 32.31 6.05 -24.14
N ASP A 236 31.63 6.37 -25.23
CA ASP A 236 31.53 7.72 -25.78
C ASP A 236 30.06 8.13 -25.79
N ALA A 237 29.77 9.34 -25.31
CA ALA A 237 28.40 9.83 -25.27
C ALA A 237 27.84 10.07 -26.70
N LEU A 238 26.61 9.63 -26.93
CA LEU A 238 25.90 9.86 -28.17
C LEU A 238 25.09 11.15 -28.08
N SER A 239 25.14 11.97 -29.11
CA SER A 239 24.30 13.17 -29.22
C SER A 239 22.87 12.84 -29.74
N ALA A 240 22.74 11.74 -30.48
CA ALA A 240 21.47 11.22 -30.99
C ALA A 240 21.58 9.70 -31.22
N ILE A 241 20.45 9.02 -31.27
CA ILE A 241 20.38 7.58 -31.61
C ILE A 241 20.62 7.44 -33.11
N PRO A 242 21.63 6.65 -33.54
CA PRO A 242 21.87 6.40 -34.99
C PRO A 242 20.67 5.78 -35.66
N ALA A 243 20.48 6.12 -36.98
CA ALA A 243 19.34 5.66 -37.74
C ALA A 243 19.28 4.13 -37.89
N GLU A 244 20.42 3.46 -37.84
CA GLU A 244 20.57 2.00 -37.91
C GLU A 244 19.91 1.30 -36.71
N LEU A 245 19.75 2.01 -35.57
CA LEU A 245 19.17 1.48 -34.36
C LEU A 245 17.68 1.83 -34.16
N ASN A 246 17.06 2.53 -35.13
CA ASN A 246 15.66 2.96 -35.05
C ASN A 246 14.65 1.79 -34.97
N GLY A 247 15.05 0.57 -35.28
CA GLY A 247 14.23 -0.64 -35.11
C GLY A 247 14.05 -1.09 -33.67
N HIS A 248 14.81 -0.53 -32.73
CA HIS A 248 14.77 -0.85 -31.32
C HIS A 248 14.11 0.28 -30.52
N HIS A 249 13.38 -0.06 -29.45
CA HIS A 249 12.79 0.92 -28.52
C HIS A 249 13.88 1.49 -27.59
N LEU A 250 14.65 2.44 -28.11
CA LEU A 250 15.80 3.05 -27.43
C LEU A 250 15.50 4.48 -26.98
N SER A 251 16.13 4.87 -25.87
CA SER A 251 16.19 6.26 -25.43
C SER A 251 17.57 6.56 -24.86
N LEU A 252 18.03 7.83 -25.01
CA LEU A 252 19.27 8.30 -24.40
C LEU A 252 19.01 8.87 -23.01
N ALA A 253 19.90 8.57 -22.07
CA ALA A 253 19.89 9.09 -20.71
C ALA A 253 21.29 9.63 -20.34
N ASN A 254 21.37 10.34 -19.22
CA ASN A 254 22.57 10.90 -18.62
C ASN A 254 23.46 11.66 -19.64
N GLY A 255 22.82 12.56 -20.45
CA GLY A 255 23.53 13.36 -21.45
C GLY A 255 24.12 12.55 -22.59
N GLY A 256 23.52 11.40 -22.90
CA GLY A 256 23.95 10.50 -24.00
C GLY A 256 25.00 9.45 -23.59
N SER A 257 25.42 9.41 -22.33
CA SER A 257 26.36 8.39 -21.82
C SER A 257 25.70 7.04 -21.54
N GLU A 258 24.36 7.00 -21.51
CA GLU A 258 23.58 5.78 -21.33
C GLU A 258 22.54 5.62 -22.43
N LEU A 259 22.39 4.39 -22.91
CA LEU A 259 21.35 3.98 -23.86
C LEU A 259 20.43 3.00 -23.13
N ILE A 260 19.13 3.33 -23.07
CA ILE A 260 18.11 2.52 -22.41
C ILE A 260 17.31 1.79 -23.46
N TYR A 261 17.30 0.48 -23.42
CA TYR A 261 16.47 -0.40 -24.23
C TYR A 261 15.32 -0.97 -23.40
N THR A 262 14.08 -0.67 -23.81
CA THR A 262 12.89 -1.20 -23.13
C THR A 262 12.34 -2.38 -23.92
N TYR A 263 12.16 -3.53 -23.24
CA TYR A 263 11.68 -4.76 -23.86
C TYR A 263 10.62 -5.46 -23.02
N ASP A 264 9.73 -6.19 -23.72
CA ASP A 264 8.70 -7.00 -23.10
C ASP A 264 9.28 -8.38 -22.71
N THR A 265 9.08 -8.77 -21.46
CA THR A 265 9.52 -10.09 -20.95
C THR A 265 8.64 -11.24 -21.42
N GLN A 266 7.44 -10.94 -21.92
CA GLN A 266 6.51 -11.94 -22.45
C GLN A 266 6.75 -12.25 -23.94
N ALA A 267 7.53 -11.41 -24.61
CA ALA A 267 7.90 -11.68 -26.00
C ALA A 267 8.75 -12.95 -26.12
N SER A 268 8.50 -13.75 -27.13
CA SER A 268 9.27 -14.98 -27.40
C SER A 268 10.76 -14.74 -27.58
N ARG A 269 11.15 -13.50 -27.89
CA ARG A 269 12.53 -13.03 -28.01
C ARG A 269 12.63 -11.62 -27.43
N THR A 270 13.56 -11.42 -26.51
CA THR A 270 13.81 -10.12 -25.85
C THR A 270 14.44 -9.08 -26.79
N GLY A 271 14.95 -9.48 -27.93
CA GLY A 271 15.63 -8.59 -28.88
C GLY A 271 17.05 -8.13 -28.45
N ILE A 272 17.49 -8.47 -27.23
CA ILE A 272 18.78 -8.01 -26.67
C ILE A 272 19.96 -8.44 -27.56
N THR A 273 19.97 -9.69 -28.02
CA THR A 273 21.05 -10.20 -28.88
C THR A 273 21.15 -9.43 -30.20
N GLY A 274 19.99 -9.14 -30.81
CA GLY A 274 19.93 -8.30 -32.03
C GLY A 274 20.47 -6.91 -31.77
N LEU A 275 20.00 -6.25 -30.71
CA LEU A 275 20.47 -4.93 -30.31
C LEU A 275 21.99 -4.87 -30.11
N LEU A 276 22.57 -5.84 -29.37
CA LEU A 276 24.01 -5.87 -29.12
C LEU A 276 24.83 -6.08 -30.42
N THR A 277 24.29 -6.86 -31.36
CA THR A 277 24.89 -7.05 -32.69
C THR A 277 24.85 -5.75 -33.52
N ASP A 278 23.71 -5.06 -33.50
CA ASP A 278 23.53 -3.80 -34.25
C ASP A 278 24.39 -2.67 -33.64
N LEU A 279 24.53 -2.60 -32.30
CA LEU A 279 25.45 -1.69 -31.62
C LEU A 279 26.91 -1.93 -32.05
N ALA A 280 27.34 -3.18 -32.09
CA ALA A 280 28.68 -3.55 -32.53
C ALA A 280 28.90 -3.17 -34.02
N SER A 281 27.91 -3.39 -34.89
CA SER A 281 27.95 -3.03 -36.31
C SER A 281 28.00 -1.52 -36.50
N ALA A 282 27.32 -0.75 -35.65
CA ALA A 282 27.37 0.72 -35.65
C ALA A 282 28.66 1.29 -34.99
N GLY A 283 29.58 0.43 -34.54
CA GLY A 283 30.84 0.86 -33.92
C GLY A 283 30.68 1.44 -32.51
N ILE A 284 29.52 1.27 -31.90
CA ILE A 284 29.20 1.79 -30.56
C ILE A 284 29.76 0.82 -29.52
N ARG A 285 30.70 1.30 -28.69
CA ARG A 285 31.33 0.55 -27.61
C ARG A 285 30.66 0.88 -26.30
N PHE A 286 30.44 -0.13 -25.45
CA PHE A 286 29.85 0.02 -24.12
C PHE A 286 30.79 -0.52 -23.04
N LYS A 287 30.65 0.03 -21.82
CA LYS A 287 31.45 -0.30 -20.63
C LYS A 287 30.78 -1.37 -19.78
N ASP A 288 29.47 -1.25 -19.63
CA ASP A 288 28.69 -2.08 -18.72
C ASP A 288 27.25 -2.23 -19.22
N LEU A 289 26.59 -3.28 -18.75
CA LEU A 289 25.20 -3.62 -19.02
C LEU A 289 24.50 -3.91 -17.70
N ASP A 290 23.48 -3.15 -17.41
CA ASP A 290 22.61 -3.38 -16.25
C ASP A 290 21.17 -3.63 -16.69
N THR A 291 20.49 -4.58 -16.04
CA THR A 291 19.10 -4.88 -16.31
C THR A 291 18.23 -4.50 -15.11
N SER A 292 17.33 -3.58 -15.30
CA SER A 292 16.31 -3.20 -14.32
C SER A 292 14.91 -3.60 -14.79
N GLN A 293 14.04 -3.89 -13.83
CA GLN A 293 12.62 -4.05 -14.10
C GLN A 293 11.93 -2.74 -13.75
N SER A 294 10.92 -2.34 -14.55
CA SER A 294 10.09 -1.18 -14.21
C SER A 294 9.59 -1.30 -12.77
N SER A 295 9.71 -0.22 -12.04
CA SER A 295 9.16 -0.13 -10.69
C SER A 295 7.62 -0.10 -10.75
N LEU A 296 6.99 -0.42 -9.64
CA LEU A 296 5.55 -0.20 -9.51
C LEU A 296 5.20 1.30 -9.70
N GLU A 297 6.16 2.20 -9.46
CA GLU A 297 6.02 3.65 -9.66
C GLU A 297 5.82 4.01 -11.13
N ASP A 298 6.61 3.43 -12.03
CA ASP A 298 6.47 3.63 -13.47
C ASP A 298 5.10 3.16 -13.96
N ILE A 299 4.69 1.97 -13.49
CA ILE A 299 3.38 1.39 -13.79
C ILE A 299 2.23 2.29 -13.29
N PHE A 300 2.35 2.81 -12.07
CA PHE A 300 1.35 3.68 -11.47
C PHE A 300 1.20 5.00 -12.23
N VAL A 301 2.33 5.64 -12.59
CA VAL A 301 2.33 6.90 -13.35
C VAL A 301 1.63 6.70 -14.70
N ASP A 302 1.90 5.61 -15.41
CA ASP A 302 1.24 5.29 -16.68
C ASP A 302 -0.27 5.06 -16.51
N LEU A 303 -0.69 4.32 -15.48
CA LEU A 303 -2.11 4.06 -15.19
C LEU A 303 -2.90 5.33 -14.82
N VAL A 304 -2.27 6.26 -14.09
CA VAL A 304 -2.93 7.51 -13.68
C VAL A 304 -2.98 8.53 -14.82
N ARG A 305 -2.01 8.53 -15.75
CA ARG A 305 -1.98 9.44 -16.92
C ARG A 305 -2.96 9.05 -18.02
N GLN A 306 -3.27 7.76 -18.18
CA GLN A 306 -4.16 7.26 -19.24
C GLN A 306 -5.66 7.54 -18.97
N LYS A 307 -6.04 8.04 -17.79
CA LYS A 307 -7.39 8.44 -17.37
C LYS A 307 -7.41 9.86 -16.81
#